data_56f742d4a04fb3da2364cf1547ac0646
#
_entry.id   56f742d4a04fb3da2364cf1547ac0646
#
_cell.length_a   1.000
_cell.length_b   1.000
_cell.length_c   1.000
_cell.angle_alpha   90.00
_cell.angle_beta   90.00
_cell.angle_gamma   90.00
#
_symmetry.space_group_name_H-M   'P 1'
#
loop_
_entity.id
_entity.type
_entity.pdbx_description
1 polymer ?
#
loop_
_entity_poly.entity_id
_entity_poly.type
_entity_poly.pdbx_seq_one_letter_code
_entity_poly.pdbx_strand_id
1 'polypeptide(L)'
;MTYQNSICADAGTAHCPCALAETGDCLICSRLAGRDECGCSWAGVCVYNEYIQNDKVVRNRRESRAVPIVKKIRYGGDLLVMVLKVSKGFALRAAEPGSFVFINSSGENDFFNMPVSVMKADVENERLYIALKVLSGKTKKAAEATESIQLRGVYRNGLLGGGTSELAEDRKNGGRWLIITKGIGFAPAVNLLNWADGRVSADMISDLEKVSEEMFEDNMRECMEKSGDNINLRKVPLQEIIPSLSEEKAAVYDRIILLASDYYIRTIAEKMEVPYHKLVFSNNFRMCCGEGICGACSHVDSAGKVSKMCKCRGSYEVISTL
;
A
#
# COMPACT_ATOMS: atom_id res chain seq x y z
N MET A 1 -19.41 7.69 -11.23
CA MET A 1 -18.56 6.58 -10.72
C MET A 1 -17.14 7.07 -10.75
N THR A 2 -16.53 7.24 -9.60
CA THR A 2 -15.14 7.70 -9.49
C THR A 2 -14.20 6.53 -9.82
N TYR A 3 -13.03 6.82 -10.36
CA TYR A 3 -11.93 5.86 -10.63
C TYR A 3 -11.58 4.95 -9.43
N GLN A 4 -12.02 5.32 -8.24
CA GLN A 4 -11.81 4.62 -6.98
C GLN A 4 -12.54 3.29 -6.85
N ASN A 5 -13.62 3.05 -7.61
CA ASN A 5 -14.42 1.83 -7.54
C ASN A 5 -14.00 0.72 -8.52
N SER A 6 -12.91 0.89 -9.26
CA SER A 6 -12.44 -0.17 -10.13
C SER A 6 -11.72 -1.26 -9.33
N ILE A 7 -11.95 -2.53 -9.72
CA ILE A 7 -11.24 -3.68 -9.14
C ILE A 7 -9.74 -3.66 -9.44
N CYS A 8 -9.30 -2.95 -10.48
CA CYS A 8 -7.89 -2.84 -10.88
C CYS A 8 -7.25 -1.57 -10.30
N ALA A 9 -6.13 -1.72 -9.59
CA ALA A 9 -5.39 -0.63 -8.99
C ALA A 9 -4.74 0.32 -10.01
N ASP A 10 -4.48 -0.15 -11.23
CA ASP A 10 -3.85 0.65 -12.29
C ASP A 10 -4.86 1.27 -13.26
N ALA A 11 -6.14 0.98 -13.14
CA ALA A 11 -7.16 1.55 -14.01
C ALA A 11 -7.13 3.08 -14.00
N GLY A 12 -7.09 3.70 -15.17
CA GLY A 12 -7.02 5.15 -15.32
C GLY A 12 -5.71 5.82 -14.91
N THR A 13 -4.67 5.03 -14.60
CA THR A 13 -3.32 5.56 -14.34
C THR A 13 -2.47 5.55 -15.61
N ALA A 14 -1.29 6.19 -15.55
CA ALA A 14 -0.32 6.14 -16.65
C ALA A 14 0.18 4.72 -16.99
N HIS A 15 -0.12 3.72 -16.16
CA HIS A 15 0.28 2.33 -16.36
C HIS A 15 -0.88 1.44 -16.85
N CYS A 16 -1.96 2.06 -17.38
CA CYS A 16 -3.06 1.39 -18.07
C CYS A 16 -3.12 1.92 -19.52
N PRO A 17 -3.12 0.94 -20.50
CA PRO A 17 -3.06 -0.53 -20.44
C PRO A 17 -1.72 -1.08 -19.93
N CYS A 18 -1.76 -2.27 -19.32
CA CYS A 18 -0.59 -2.89 -18.70
C CYS A 18 -0.36 -4.32 -19.28
N ALA A 19 0.63 -5.02 -18.77
CA ALA A 19 0.98 -6.38 -19.20
C ALA A 19 -0.21 -7.36 -19.25
N LEU A 20 -1.23 -7.15 -18.39
CA LEU A 20 -2.46 -7.96 -18.43
C LEU A 20 -3.30 -7.73 -19.72
N ALA A 21 -3.12 -6.62 -20.42
CA ALA A 21 -3.74 -6.41 -21.72
C ALA A 21 -3.08 -7.27 -22.81
N GLU A 22 -1.78 -7.50 -22.69
CA GLU A 22 -1.01 -8.35 -23.64
C GLU A 22 -1.26 -9.84 -23.42
N THR A 23 -1.50 -10.26 -22.16
CA THR A 23 -1.74 -11.66 -21.82
C THR A 23 -3.20 -12.08 -21.94
N GLY A 24 -4.12 -11.15 -22.18
CA GLY A 24 -5.55 -11.46 -22.24
C GLY A 24 -6.23 -11.59 -20.86
N ASP A 25 -5.61 -11.03 -19.81
CA ASP A 25 -6.07 -11.13 -18.40
C ASP A 25 -6.53 -9.78 -17.84
N CYS A 26 -6.92 -8.81 -18.66
CA CYS A 26 -7.30 -7.48 -18.20
C CYS A 26 -8.49 -7.54 -17.21
N LEU A 27 -8.34 -6.90 -16.06
CA LEU A 27 -9.33 -6.96 -14.99
C LEU A 27 -10.57 -6.07 -15.22
N ILE A 28 -10.49 -5.12 -16.14
CA ILE A 28 -11.58 -4.13 -16.37
C ILE A 28 -12.12 -4.15 -17.80
N CYS A 29 -11.36 -4.61 -18.77
CA CYS A 29 -11.77 -4.64 -20.16
C CYS A 29 -12.08 -6.07 -20.61
N SER A 30 -13.36 -6.36 -20.91
CA SER A 30 -13.79 -7.69 -21.35
C SER A 30 -13.11 -8.14 -22.65
N ARG A 31 -12.90 -7.21 -23.61
CA ARG A 31 -12.19 -7.49 -24.87
C ARG A 31 -10.74 -7.92 -24.63
N LEU A 32 -10.02 -7.23 -23.73
CA LEU A 32 -8.65 -7.58 -23.34
C LEU A 32 -8.59 -8.69 -22.28
N ALA A 33 -9.74 -9.20 -21.86
CA ALA A 33 -9.90 -10.42 -21.06
C ALA A 33 -10.34 -11.62 -21.91
N GLY A 34 -10.18 -11.53 -23.26
CA GLY A 34 -10.45 -12.62 -24.19
C GLY A 34 -11.92 -12.83 -24.55
N ARG A 35 -12.82 -11.87 -24.25
CA ARG A 35 -14.23 -11.94 -24.65
C ARG A 35 -14.45 -11.22 -25.96
N ASP A 36 -15.40 -11.72 -26.76
CA ASP A 36 -15.75 -11.13 -28.07
C ASP A 36 -16.60 -9.85 -27.92
N GLU A 37 -17.28 -9.67 -26.78
CA GLU A 37 -18.18 -8.55 -26.56
C GLU A 37 -17.61 -7.54 -25.59
N CYS A 38 -18.01 -6.26 -25.76
CA CYS A 38 -17.68 -5.18 -24.86
C CYS A 38 -18.71 -5.12 -23.72
N GLY A 39 -18.36 -5.65 -22.56
CA GLY A 39 -19.24 -5.70 -21.37
C GLY A 39 -18.57 -5.09 -20.11
N CYS A 40 -17.69 -4.09 -20.25
CA CYS A 40 -17.04 -3.48 -19.11
C CYS A 40 -17.92 -2.39 -18.45
N SER A 41 -17.77 -2.25 -17.12
CA SER A 41 -18.37 -1.16 -16.34
C SER A 41 -17.44 0.05 -16.15
N TRP A 42 -16.31 0.07 -16.85
CA TRP A 42 -15.31 1.13 -16.74
C TRP A 42 -15.80 2.43 -17.38
N ALA A 43 -15.78 3.51 -16.62
CA ALA A 43 -16.25 4.84 -17.04
C ALA A 43 -15.12 5.81 -17.45
N GLY A 44 -13.88 5.34 -17.52
CA GLY A 44 -12.73 6.14 -17.96
C GLY A 44 -12.45 6.01 -19.46
N VAL A 45 -11.24 6.39 -19.86
CA VAL A 45 -10.76 6.20 -21.25
C VAL A 45 -10.82 4.71 -21.62
N CYS A 46 -11.29 4.41 -22.82
CA CYS A 46 -11.44 3.02 -23.27
C CYS A 46 -10.07 2.34 -23.40
N VAL A 47 -9.79 1.40 -22.49
CA VAL A 47 -8.51 0.68 -22.41
C VAL A 47 -8.24 -0.13 -23.69
N TYR A 48 -9.29 -0.70 -24.32
CA TYR A 48 -9.18 -1.42 -25.57
C TYR A 48 -8.72 -0.50 -26.71
N ASN A 49 -9.38 0.65 -26.86
CA ASN A 49 -9.00 1.61 -27.91
C ASN A 49 -7.57 2.10 -27.73
N GLU A 50 -7.19 2.44 -26.52
CA GLU A 50 -5.82 2.89 -26.21
C GLU A 50 -4.79 1.82 -26.55
N TYR A 51 -5.07 0.55 -26.22
CA TYR A 51 -4.20 -0.57 -26.54
C TYR A 51 -4.06 -0.78 -28.05
N ILE A 52 -5.18 -0.69 -28.81
CA ILE A 52 -5.15 -0.83 -30.27
C ILE A 52 -4.41 0.34 -30.94
N GLN A 53 -4.65 1.60 -30.48
CA GLN A 53 -3.96 2.78 -31.00
C GLN A 53 -2.45 2.77 -30.70
N ASN A 54 -2.03 2.02 -29.68
CA ASN A 54 -0.63 1.77 -29.36
C ASN A 54 -0.05 0.54 -30.07
N ASP A 55 -0.65 0.08 -31.17
CA ASP A 55 -0.22 -1.09 -31.95
C ASP A 55 -0.14 -2.38 -31.11
N LYS A 56 -1.03 -2.51 -30.12
CA LYS A 56 -1.07 -3.62 -29.18
C LYS A 56 0.21 -3.77 -28.33
N VAL A 57 0.89 -2.66 -28.08
CA VAL A 57 2.10 -2.60 -27.24
C VAL A 57 1.82 -1.78 -25.99
N VAL A 58 2.25 -2.30 -24.84
CA VAL A 58 2.21 -1.55 -23.58
C VAL A 58 3.41 -0.59 -23.51
N ARG A 59 3.15 0.71 -23.63
CA ARG A 59 4.19 1.75 -23.71
C ARG A 59 4.71 2.20 -22.34
N ASN A 60 3.87 2.20 -21.33
CA ASN A 60 4.18 2.79 -20.00
C ASN A 60 4.45 1.72 -18.95
N ARG A 61 5.35 0.79 -19.23
CA ARG A 61 5.79 -0.22 -18.26
C ARG A 61 6.55 0.44 -17.11
N ARG A 62 6.35 -0.08 -15.91
CA ARG A 62 7.18 0.31 -14.76
C ARG A 62 8.56 -0.32 -14.93
N GLU A 63 9.58 0.50 -15.05
CA GLU A 63 10.97 0.09 -15.16
C GLU A 63 11.68 0.21 -13.82
N SER A 64 12.60 -0.71 -13.55
CA SER A 64 13.57 -0.57 -12.46
C SER A 64 14.63 0.46 -12.86
N ARG A 65 14.89 1.41 -11.99
CA ARG A 65 15.92 2.44 -12.19
C ARG A 65 16.81 2.55 -10.97
N ALA A 66 18.10 2.69 -11.17
CA ALA A 66 19.01 3.01 -10.09
C ALA A 66 18.72 4.43 -9.58
N VAL A 67 18.46 4.54 -8.27
CA VAL A 67 18.22 5.81 -7.61
C VAL A 67 19.26 6.02 -6.51
N PRO A 68 19.79 7.25 -6.32
CA PRO A 68 20.78 7.52 -5.29
C PRO A 68 20.20 7.33 -3.88
N ILE A 69 20.99 6.75 -3.00
CA ILE A 69 20.73 6.67 -1.57
C ILE A 69 21.27 7.96 -0.95
N VAL A 70 20.40 8.80 -0.46
CA VAL A 70 20.78 10.08 0.15
C VAL A 70 21.25 9.88 1.59
N LYS A 71 20.55 9.03 2.33
CA LYS A 71 20.84 8.78 3.75
C LYS A 71 20.33 7.41 4.16
N LYS A 72 21.03 6.78 5.07
CA LYS A 72 20.60 5.61 5.82
C LYS A 72 20.64 5.91 7.31
N ILE A 73 19.53 5.71 8.00
CA ILE A 73 19.40 5.92 9.43
C ILE A 73 19.13 4.57 10.05
N ARG A 74 20.05 4.09 10.89
CA ARG A 74 19.93 2.81 11.59
C ARG A 74 19.39 3.04 12.99
N TYR A 75 18.43 2.21 13.38
CA TYR A 75 17.82 2.20 14.70
C TYR A 75 18.01 0.80 15.31
N GLY A 76 19.08 0.65 16.08
CA GLY A 76 19.48 -0.68 16.54
C GLY A 76 20.03 -1.58 15.43
N GLY A 77 20.06 -2.89 15.66
CA GLY A 77 20.76 -3.84 14.78
C GLY A 77 20.06 -4.15 13.47
N ASP A 78 18.74 -4.16 13.44
CA ASP A 78 17.93 -4.70 12.33
C ASP A 78 16.90 -3.72 11.73
N LEU A 79 16.86 -2.49 12.20
CA LEU A 79 15.96 -1.46 11.71
C LEU A 79 16.70 -0.39 10.91
N LEU A 80 16.17 -0.06 9.74
CA LEU A 80 16.78 0.90 8.81
C LEU A 80 15.71 1.77 8.17
N VAL A 81 15.89 3.08 8.20
CA VAL A 81 15.21 4.02 7.31
C VAL A 81 16.17 4.41 6.20
N MET A 82 15.77 4.20 4.97
CA MET A 82 16.51 4.57 3.77
C MET A 82 15.82 5.76 3.11
N VAL A 83 16.60 6.80 2.82
CA VAL A 83 16.14 8.02 2.12
C VAL A 83 16.71 7.98 0.71
N LEU A 84 15.84 7.97 -0.28
CA LEU A 84 16.19 7.85 -1.70
C LEU A 84 15.91 9.17 -2.43
N LYS A 85 16.78 9.53 -3.38
CA LYS A 85 16.51 10.64 -4.32
C LYS A 85 15.60 10.12 -5.43
N VAL A 86 14.48 10.81 -5.64
CA VAL A 86 13.51 10.50 -6.70
C VAL A 86 13.12 11.77 -7.43
N SER A 87 12.44 11.67 -8.57
CA SER A 87 11.90 12.88 -9.22
C SER A 87 10.68 13.42 -8.48
N LYS A 88 10.40 14.72 -8.62
CA LYS A 88 9.21 15.37 -8.02
C LYS A 88 7.91 14.64 -8.39
N GLY A 89 7.74 14.24 -9.66
CA GLY A 89 6.58 13.49 -10.11
C GLY A 89 6.48 12.08 -9.49
N PHE A 90 7.61 11.43 -9.22
CA PHE A 90 7.62 10.15 -8.50
C PHE A 90 7.20 10.33 -7.03
N ALA A 91 7.79 11.33 -6.33
CA ALA A 91 7.46 11.65 -4.95
C ALA A 91 5.97 12.01 -4.79
N LEU A 92 5.42 12.81 -5.70
CA LEU A 92 4.00 13.18 -5.70
C LEU A 92 3.08 11.94 -5.79
N ARG A 93 3.41 11.00 -6.69
CA ARG A 93 2.64 9.74 -6.78
C ARG A 93 2.82 8.85 -5.55
N ALA A 94 4.01 8.85 -4.95
CA ALA A 94 4.33 8.06 -3.77
C ALA A 94 3.72 8.61 -2.48
N ALA A 95 3.30 9.87 -2.45
CA ALA A 95 2.61 10.48 -1.32
C ALA A 95 1.18 9.98 -1.12
N GLU A 96 0.58 9.32 -2.13
CA GLU A 96 -0.78 8.79 -2.05
C GLU A 96 -0.86 7.58 -1.10
N PRO A 97 -2.01 7.41 -0.37
CA PRO A 97 -2.21 6.29 0.54
C PRO A 97 -2.05 4.93 -0.11
N GLY A 98 -1.45 3.98 0.61
CA GLY A 98 -1.22 2.63 0.11
C GLY A 98 -0.14 2.53 -0.96
N SER A 99 0.64 3.59 -1.15
CA SER A 99 1.79 3.55 -2.05
C SER A 99 2.88 2.64 -1.54
N PHE A 100 3.41 1.81 -2.44
CA PHE A 100 4.60 1.00 -2.20
C PHE A 100 5.49 0.96 -3.44
N VAL A 101 6.72 0.56 -3.24
CA VAL A 101 7.72 0.42 -4.29
C VAL A 101 8.39 -0.95 -4.19
N PHE A 102 8.92 -1.44 -5.30
CA PHE A 102 9.89 -2.52 -5.25
C PHE A 102 11.30 -1.94 -5.19
N ILE A 103 12.10 -2.49 -4.29
CA ILE A 103 13.54 -2.23 -4.24
C ILE A 103 14.32 -3.51 -4.51
N ASN A 104 15.51 -3.35 -5.07
CA ASN A 104 16.43 -4.46 -5.34
C ASN A 104 17.88 -3.96 -5.30
N SER A 105 18.82 -4.83 -4.96
CA SER A 105 20.24 -4.51 -5.05
C SER A 105 20.68 -4.47 -6.51
N SER A 106 21.66 -3.64 -6.84
CA SER A 106 22.21 -3.55 -8.19
C SER A 106 22.79 -4.90 -8.63
N GLY A 107 22.50 -5.29 -9.87
CA GLY A 107 22.99 -6.55 -10.46
C GLY A 107 22.16 -7.79 -10.12
N GLU A 108 21.15 -7.69 -9.25
CA GLU A 108 20.25 -8.81 -8.95
C GLU A 108 19.10 -8.85 -9.96
N ASN A 109 18.58 -10.04 -10.23
CA ASN A 109 17.42 -10.21 -11.11
C ASN A 109 16.11 -9.84 -10.39
N ASP A 110 15.01 -9.70 -11.14
CA ASP A 110 13.70 -9.29 -10.65
C ASP A 110 13.09 -10.20 -9.58
N PHE A 111 13.52 -11.46 -9.47
CA PHE A 111 13.09 -12.36 -8.41
C PHE A 111 13.45 -11.83 -7.01
N PHE A 112 14.52 -11.04 -6.90
CA PHE A 112 14.96 -10.45 -5.64
C PHE A 112 14.25 -9.15 -5.30
N ASN A 113 13.35 -8.66 -6.12
CA ASN A 113 12.54 -7.49 -5.83
C ASN A 113 11.77 -7.66 -4.50
N MET A 114 11.82 -6.62 -3.67
CA MET A 114 11.11 -6.56 -2.40
C MET A 114 10.07 -5.45 -2.44
N PRO A 115 8.78 -5.74 -2.20
CA PRO A 115 7.78 -4.71 -1.99
C PRO A 115 8.03 -4.03 -0.63
N VAL A 116 8.08 -2.71 -0.63
CA VAL A 116 8.27 -1.91 0.57
C VAL A 116 7.27 -0.75 0.56
N SER A 117 6.51 -0.62 1.63
CA SER A 117 5.57 0.50 1.78
C SER A 117 6.34 1.83 1.83
N VAL A 118 5.80 2.83 1.17
CA VAL A 118 6.29 4.20 1.32
C VAL A 118 5.91 4.69 2.72
N MET A 119 6.91 5.11 3.50
CA MET A 119 6.70 5.70 4.80
C MET A 119 6.43 7.20 4.69
N LYS A 120 7.17 7.89 3.82
CA LYS A 120 7.01 9.33 3.57
C LYS A 120 7.53 9.66 2.17
N ALA A 121 6.86 10.59 1.50
CA ALA A 121 7.34 11.21 0.28
C ALA A 121 7.43 12.73 0.49
N ASP A 122 8.64 13.26 0.43
CA ASP A 122 8.90 14.71 0.48
C ASP A 122 9.01 15.21 -0.96
N VAL A 123 7.91 15.81 -1.43
CA VAL A 123 7.76 16.24 -2.82
C VAL A 123 8.68 17.42 -3.15
N GLU A 124 8.86 18.34 -2.21
CA GLU A 124 9.64 19.54 -2.42
C GLU A 124 11.15 19.25 -2.47
N ASN A 125 11.63 18.36 -1.61
CA ASN A 125 13.04 17.94 -1.59
C ASN A 125 13.32 16.73 -2.50
N GLU A 126 12.29 16.19 -3.19
CA GLU A 126 12.41 15.02 -4.07
C GLU A 126 12.99 13.79 -3.35
N ARG A 127 12.44 13.47 -2.17
CA ARG A 127 12.88 12.40 -1.31
C ARG A 127 11.79 11.36 -1.07
N LEU A 128 12.22 10.11 -1.04
CA LEU A 128 11.37 8.98 -0.66
C LEU A 128 11.96 8.31 0.57
N TYR A 129 11.15 8.13 1.61
CA TYR A 129 11.53 7.46 2.85
C TYR A 129 10.87 6.09 2.89
N ILE A 130 11.67 5.05 3.09
CA ILE A 130 11.23 3.68 3.26
C ILE A 130 11.83 3.09 4.51
N ALA A 131 11.04 2.28 5.24
CA ALA A 131 11.47 1.61 6.45
C ALA A 131 11.67 0.11 6.18
N LEU A 132 12.78 -0.44 6.63
CA LEU A 132 13.16 -1.82 6.43
C LEU A 132 13.47 -2.49 7.77
N LYS A 133 13.01 -3.74 7.90
CA LYS A 133 13.51 -4.67 8.91
C LYS A 133 14.49 -5.64 8.24
N VAL A 134 15.74 -5.59 8.68
CA VAL A 134 16.85 -6.31 8.03
C VAL A 134 16.95 -7.72 8.59
N LEU A 135 16.11 -8.64 8.10
CA LEU A 135 16.04 -10.02 8.58
C LEU A 135 16.42 -11.06 7.52
N SER A 136 16.07 -10.81 6.26
CA SER A 136 16.28 -11.73 5.14
C SER A 136 17.55 -11.42 4.36
N GLY A 137 18.02 -12.36 3.55
CA GLY A 137 19.14 -12.11 2.62
C GLY A 137 18.88 -10.93 1.68
N LYS A 138 17.63 -10.76 1.22
CA LYS A 138 17.23 -9.63 0.37
C LYS A 138 17.37 -8.29 1.10
N THR A 139 16.85 -8.21 2.35
CA THR A 139 16.92 -6.97 3.14
C THR A 139 18.35 -6.66 3.60
N LYS A 140 19.18 -7.69 3.85
CA LYS A 140 20.62 -7.52 4.16
C LYS A 140 21.36 -6.91 2.97
N LYS A 141 21.21 -7.47 1.76
CA LYS A 141 21.81 -6.91 0.54
C LYS A 141 21.37 -5.46 0.28
N ALA A 142 20.07 -5.16 0.44
CA ALA A 142 19.57 -3.79 0.30
C ALA A 142 20.18 -2.84 1.36
N ALA A 143 20.34 -3.31 2.60
CA ALA A 143 20.96 -2.53 3.67
C ALA A 143 22.47 -2.29 3.47
N GLU A 144 23.17 -3.15 2.70
CA GLU A 144 24.58 -3.02 2.34
C GLU A 144 24.81 -2.02 1.20
N ALA A 145 23.82 -1.80 0.31
CA ALA A 145 23.94 -0.84 -0.79
C ALA A 145 24.35 0.55 -0.28
N THR A 146 25.36 1.18 -0.87
CA THR A 146 25.95 2.45 -0.38
C THR A 146 25.56 3.66 -1.21
N GLU A 147 25.66 3.58 -2.52
CA GLU A 147 25.47 4.71 -3.43
C GLU A 147 24.08 4.77 -4.04
N SER A 148 23.57 3.64 -4.51
CA SER A 148 22.29 3.55 -5.19
C SER A 148 21.61 2.22 -4.93
N ILE A 149 20.29 2.19 -5.20
CA ILE A 149 19.47 1.00 -5.15
C ILE A 149 18.54 0.99 -6.35
N GLN A 150 18.19 -0.19 -6.86
CA GLN A 150 17.17 -0.32 -7.90
C GLN A 150 15.80 -0.06 -7.29
N LEU A 151 15.05 0.86 -7.90
CA LEU A 151 13.71 1.26 -7.49
C LEU A 151 12.75 1.12 -8.66
N ARG A 152 11.61 0.46 -8.43
CA ARG A 152 10.51 0.35 -9.38
C ARG A 152 9.18 0.68 -8.70
N GLY A 153 8.36 1.50 -9.34
CA GLY A 153 7.06 1.93 -8.78
C GLY A 153 6.54 3.18 -9.49
N VAL A 154 5.54 3.83 -8.95
CA VAL A 154 4.82 3.60 -7.69
C VAL A 154 3.68 2.60 -7.92
N TYR A 155 3.39 1.74 -6.97
CA TYR A 155 2.22 0.87 -6.90
C TYR A 155 1.27 1.41 -5.82
N ARG A 156 -0.06 1.23 -5.99
CA ARG A 156 -1.06 1.94 -5.16
C ARG A 156 -2.08 1.03 -4.46
N ASN A 157 -1.81 -0.24 -4.39
CA ASN A 157 -2.68 -1.20 -3.71
C ASN A 157 -1.99 -1.86 -2.51
N GLY A 158 -1.17 -1.11 -1.81
CA GLY A 158 -0.62 -1.50 -0.50
C GLY A 158 -1.64 -1.47 0.62
N LEU A 159 -2.79 -0.81 0.39
CA LEU A 159 -3.98 -0.87 1.23
C LEU A 159 -5.12 -1.54 0.47
N LEU A 160 -5.84 -2.43 1.16
CA LEU A 160 -7.00 -3.17 0.68
C LEU A 160 -8.21 -2.83 1.55
N GLY A 161 -9.39 -3.29 1.13
CA GLY A 161 -10.65 -3.11 1.87
C GLY A 161 -11.59 -2.08 1.25
N GLY A 162 -12.88 -2.21 1.53
CA GLY A 162 -13.94 -1.35 0.98
C GLY A 162 -13.81 0.11 1.41
N GLY A 163 -13.22 0.37 2.58
CA GLY A 163 -12.97 1.72 3.09
C GLY A 163 -11.91 2.51 2.32
N THR A 164 -11.08 1.86 1.47
CA THR A 164 -10.01 2.56 0.73
C THR A 164 -10.54 3.60 -0.25
N SER A 165 -11.72 3.40 -0.83
CA SER A 165 -12.35 4.33 -1.76
C SER A 165 -12.84 5.61 -1.09
N GLU A 166 -13.08 5.56 0.21
CA GLU A 166 -13.69 6.64 0.98
C GLU A 166 -12.65 7.54 1.68
N LEU A 167 -11.38 7.15 1.72
CA LEU A 167 -10.32 7.91 2.42
C LEU A 167 -10.22 9.37 1.94
N ALA A 168 -10.42 9.60 0.63
CA ALA A 168 -10.38 10.95 0.07
C ALA A 168 -11.57 11.82 0.51
N GLU A 169 -12.75 11.22 0.65
CA GLU A 169 -13.96 11.91 1.13
C GLU A 169 -13.84 12.20 2.63
N ASP A 170 -13.33 11.24 3.42
CA ASP A 170 -13.05 11.45 4.85
C ASP A 170 -12.06 12.61 5.06
N ARG A 171 -10.97 12.65 4.27
CA ARG A 171 -10.01 13.77 4.30
C ARG A 171 -10.66 15.11 4.00
N LYS A 172 -11.63 15.15 3.10
CA LYS A 172 -12.33 16.37 2.73
C LYS A 172 -13.30 16.83 3.81
N ASN A 173 -13.99 15.88 4.47
CA ASN A 173 -15.10 16.16 5.38
C ASN A 173 -14.74 16.06 6.86
N GLY A 174 -13.50 15.73 7.22
CA GLY A 174 -13.06 15.61 8.61
C GLY A 174 -13.43 14.26 9.23
N GLY A 175 -13.19 13.16 8.54
CA GLY A 175 -13.52 11.81 9.02
C GLY A 175 -12.77 11.42 10.29
N ARG A 176 -13.36 10.47 11.05
CA ARG A 176 -12.77 9.90 12.27
C ARG A 176 -12.27 8.49 12.02
N TRP A 177 -10.97 8.27 12.24
CA TRP A 177 -10.30 7.01 11.97
C TRP A 177 -9.83 6.30 13.25
N LEU A 178 -9.94 4.97 13.28
CA LEU A 178 -9.18 4.12 14.18
C LEU A 178 -8.03 3.49 13.39
N ILE A 179 -6.80 3.77 13.78
CA ILE A 179 -5.59 3.22 13.14
C ILE A 179 -4.92 2.27 14.12
N ILE A 180 -4.80 1.00 13.75
CA ILE A 180 -4.11 0.00 14.56
C ILE A 180 -2.90 -0.51 13.80
N THR A 181 -1.71 -0.34 14.38
CA THR A 181 -0.45 -0.75 13.77
C THR A 181 0.31 -1.75 14.65
N LYS A 182 1.08 -2.65 14.01
CA LYS A 182 2.01 -3.53 14.70
C LYS A 182 3.35 -3.59 14.00
N GLY A 183 4.42 -3.39 14.78
CA GLY A 183 5.79 -3.40 14.26
C GLY A 183 5.97 -2.41 13.12
N ILE A 184 6.60 -2.84 12.02
CA ILE A 184 6.89 -1.99 10.84
C ILE A 184 5.61 -1.46 10.13
N GLY A 185 4.43 -1.97 10.47
CA GLY A 185 3.14 -1.47 9.98
C GLY A 185 2.87 0.01 10.30
N PHE A 186 3.65 0.63 11.19
CA PHE A 186 3.56 2.08 11.41
C PHE A 186 4.01 2.88 10.18
N ALA A 187 4.90 2.34 9.32
CA ALA A 187 5.42 3.07 8.17
C ALA A 187 4.32 3.50 7.16
N PRO A 188 3.42 2.63 6.69
CA PRO A 188 2.29 3.07 5.88
C PRO A 188 1.30 3.98 6.64
N ALA A 189 1.22 3.90 7.99
CA ALA A 189 0.42 4.85 8.77
C ALA A 189 1.00 6.27 8.70
N VAL A 190 2.32 6.41 8.78
CA VAL A 190 3.01 7.70 8.60
C VAL A 190 2.68 8.30 7.22
N ASN A 191 2.73 7.50 6.16
CA ASN A 191 2.34 7.98 4.81
C ASN A 191 0.89 8.45 4.78
N LEU A 192 -0.02 7.66 5.32
CA LEU A 192 -1.45 7.96 5.36
C LEU A 192 -1.74 9.25 6.16
N LEU A 193 -1.14 9.42 7.33
CA LEU A 193 -1.32 10.60 8.17
C LEU A 193 -0.71 11.87 7.55
N ASN A 194 0.48 11.77 6.92
CA ASN A 194 1.04 12.87 6.15
C ASN A 194 0.14 13.29 4.97
N TRP A 195 -0.46 12.31 4.29
CA TRP A 195 -1.42 12.59 3.23
C TRP A 195 -2.72 13.20 3.77
N ALA A 196 -3.21 12.76 4.92
CA ALA A 196 -4.40 13.31 5.57
C ALA A 196 -4.20 14.79 5.98
N ASP A 197 -2.94 15.19 6.27
CA ASP A 197 -2.53 16.59 6.47
C ASP A 197 -3.33 17.30 7.58
N GLY A 198 -3.55 16.59 8.71
CA GLY A 198 -4.31 17.09 9.86
C GLY A 198 -5.82 17.26 9.66
N ARG A 199 -6.36 16.84 8.53
CA ARG A 199 -7.78 17.05 8.16
C ARG A 199 -8.73 15.97 8.65
N VAL A 200 -8.21 14.94 9.32
CA VAL A 200 -8.98 13.85 9.93
C VAL A 200 -8.65 13.77 11.41
N SER A 201 -9.57 13.29 12.20
CA SER A 201 -9.27 12.88 13.58
C SER A 201 -8.94 11.40 13.62
N ALA A 202 -7.94 11.00 14.41
CA ALA A 202 -7.53 9.61 14.49
C ALA A 202 -7.21 9.19 15.93
N ASP A 203 -7.79 8.08 16.35
CA ASP A 203 -7.30 7.32 17.49
C ASP A 203 -6.30 6.28 16.94
N MET A 204 -5.02 6.41 17.30
CA MET A 204 -3.95 5.52 16.82
C MET A 204 -3.45 4.64 17.95
N ILE A 205 -3.49 3.32 17.74
CA ILE A 205 -2.95 2.31 18.65
C ILE A 205 -1.75 1.66 17.97
N SER A 206 -0.58 1.77 18.56
CA SER A 206 0.66 1.24 18.00
C SER A 206 1.31 0.24 18.94
N ASP A 207 1.37 -1.02 18.50
CA ASP A 207 2.19 -2.06 19.12
C ASP A 207 3.58 -2.02 18.48
N LEU A 208 4.54 -1.46 19.19
CA LEU A 208 5.89 -1.29 18.64
C LEU A 208 6.65 -2.62 18.54
N GLU A 209 6.37 -3.59 19.41
CA GLU A 209 7.01 -4.92 19.43
C GLU A 209 8.54 -4.87 19.20
N LYS A 210 8.96 -5.03 17.94
CA LYS A 210 10.37 -5.07 17.51
C LYS A 210 10.78 -3.80 16.75
N VAL A 211 10.08 -2.71 16.93
CA VAL A 211 10.43 -1.37 16.43
C VAL A 211 10.94 -0.56 17.61
N SER A 212 12.08 0.12 17.46
CA SER A 212 12.58 0.99 18.53
C SER A 212 11.66 2.21 18.67
N GLU A 213 11.50 2.68 19.89
CA GLU A 213 10.73 3.88 20.22
C GLU A 213 11.30 5.10 19.49
N GLU A 214 12.63 5.24 19.46
CA GLU A 214 13.33 6.30 18.72
C GLU A 214 12.94 6.32 17.23
N MET A 215 12.95 5.15 16.55
CA MET A 215 12.54 5.07 15.15
C MET A 215 11.09 5.50 14.95
N PHE A 216 10.20 5.09 15.82
CA PHE A 216 8.80 5.45 15.76
C PHE A 216 8.61 6.95 15.97
N GLU A 217 9.17 7.53 17.02
CA GLU A 217 9.02 8.94 17.39
C GLU A 217 9.62 9.87 16.32
N ASP A 218 10.82 9.59 15.84
CA ASP A 218 11.47 10.39 14.80
C ASP A 218 10.64 10.49 13.51
N ASN A 219 9.98 9.40 13.14
CA ASN A 219 9.21 9.36 11.90
C ASN A 219 7.74 9.78 12.07
N MET A 220 7.19 9.72 13.28
CA MET A 220 5.84 10.22 13.59
C MET A 220 5.80 11.71 13.90
N ARG A 221 6.91 12.32 14.29
CA ARG A 221 6.99 13.72 14.77
C ARG A 221 6.29 14.69 13.84
N GLU A 222 6.61 14.68 12.56
CA GLU A 222 6.02 15.61 11.58
C GLU A 222 4.51 15.42 11.42
N CYS A 223 4.03 14.17 11.43
CA CYS A 223 2.60 13.89 11.37
C CYS A 223 1.88 14.44 12.59
N MET A 224 2.49 14.26 13.78
CA MET A 224 1.92 14.74 15.04
C MET A 224 1.89 16.28 15.08
N GLU A 225 2.98 16.94 14.66
CA GLU A 225 3.05 18.41 14.59
C GLU A 225 2.01 19.00 13.64
N LYS A 226 1.82 18.40 12.46
CA LYS A 226 0.81 18.84 11.47
C LYS A 226 -0.63 18.60 11.92
N SER A 227 -0.86 17.53 12.66
CA SER A 227 -2.20 17.12 13.07
C SER A 227 -2.64 17.72 14.40
N GLY A 228 -1.68 18.20 15.22
CA GLY A 228 -1.97 18.73 16.55
C GLY A 228 -2.80 17.76 17.40
N ASP A 229 -3.86 18.26 18.01
CA ASP A 229 -4.77 17.47 18.86
C ASP A 229 -5.69 16.48 18.09
N ASN A 230 -5.59 16.46 16.77
CA ASN A 230 -6.44 15.55 15.96
C ASN A 230 -5.97 14.10 16.01
N ILE A 231 -4.76 13.81 16.51
CA ILE A 231 -4.26 12.43 16.67
C ILE A 231 -4.09 12.11 18.16
N ASN A 232 -4.86 11.13 18.63
CA ASN A 232 -4.71 10.55 19.95
C ASN A 232 -3.91 9.24 19.83
N LEU A 233 -2.62 9.27 20.20
CA LEU A 233 -1.70 8.13 20.06
C LEU A 233 -1.57 7.36 21.38
N ARG A 234 -1.73 6.04 21.30
CA ARG A 234 -1.46 5.11 22.38
C ARG A 234 -0.44 4.05 21.94
N LYS A 235 0.67 3.93 22.70
CA LYS A 235 1.67 2.86 22.50
C LYS A 235 1.37 1.73 23.49
N VAL A 236 0.85 0.60 22.98
CA VAL A 236 0.43 -0.52 23.83
C VAL A 236 0.44 -1.84 23.03
N PRO A 237 0.83 -2.99 23.65
CA PRO A 237 0.76 -4.29 23.00
C PRO A 237 -0.67 -4.64 22.57
N LEU A 238 -0.84 -5.19 21.36
CA LEU A 238 -2.17 -5.54 20.84
C LEU A 238 -2.87 -6.61 21.67
N GLN A 239 -2.11 -7.51 22.30
CA GLN A 239 -2.68 -8.54 23.19
C GLN A 239 -3.47 -7.94 24.37
N GLU A 240 -3.06 -6.75 24.86
CA GLU A 240 -3.74 -6.06 25.96
C GLU A 240 -5.00 -5.32 25.49
N ILE A 241 -5.01 -4.85 24.23
CA ILE A 241 -6.11 -4.07 23.68
C ILE A 241 -7.21 -4.91 23.06
N ILE A 242 -6.86 -6.02 22.36
CA ILE A 242 -7.82 -6.87 21.65
C ILE A 242 -9.00 -7.29 22.53
N PRO A 243 -8.83 -7.70 23.82
CA PRO A 243 -9.98 -8.06 24.66
C PRO A 243 -11.01 -6.95 24.86
N SER A 244 -10.58 -5.69 24.79
CA SER A 244 -11.43 -4.51 25.00
C SER A 244 -12.07 -3.97 23.70
N LEU A 245 -11.76 -4.54 22.53
CA LEU A 245 -12.36 -4.18 21.26
C LEU A 245 -13.76 -4.76 21.14
N SER A 246 -14.68 -4.02 20.53
CA SER A 246 -16.08 -4.44 20.32
C SER A 246 -16.67 -3.74 19.11
N GLU A 247 -17.83 -4.22 18.64
CA GLU A 247 -18.63 -3.61 17.58
C GLU A 247 -19.02 -2.17 17.93
N GLU A 248 -19.42 -1.92 19.18
CA GLU A 248 -19.78 -0.57 19.67
C GLU A 248 -18.63 0.42 19.50
N LYS A 249 -17.38 -0.02 19.73
CA LYS A 249 -16.20 0.81 19.46
C LYS A 249 -15.96 1.02 17.96
N ALA A 250 -16.26 0.03 17.12
CA ALA A 250 -16.17 0.20 15.67
C ALA A 250 -17.17 1.21 15.13
N ALA A 251 -18.34 1.31 15.75
CA ALA A 251 -19.43 2.15 15.28
C ALA A 251 -19.08 3.65 15.26
N VAL A 252 -18.21 4.10 16.18
CA VAL A 252 -17.86 5.53 16.32
C VAL A 252 -16.85 6.04 15.30
N TYR A 253 -16.25 5.15 14.51
CA TYR A 253 -15.27 5.49 13.48
C TYR A 253 -15.86 5.38 12.08
N ASP A 254 -15.43 6.28 11.20
CA ASP A 254 -15.75 6.21 9.77
C ASP A 254 -14.89 5.14 9.10
N ARG A 255 -13.62 5.01 9.52
CA ARG A 255 -12.71 3.98 9.01
C ARG A 255 -11.96 3.29 10.14
N ILE A 256 -11.72 1.98 9.92
CA ILE A 256 -10.88 1.16 10.77
C ILE A 256 -9.74 0.65 9.90
N ILE A 257 -8.51 1.09 10.23
CA ILE A 257 -7.32 0.93 9.42
C ILE A 257 -6.36 0.00 10.16
N LEU A 258 -6.18 -1.22 9.65
CA LEU A 258 -5.41 -2.28 10.27
C LEU A 258 -4.10 -2.52 9.51
N LEU A 259 -2.99 -2.14 10.09
CA LEU A 259 -1.65 -2.22 9.49
C LEU A 259 -0.78 -3.18 10.31
N ALA A 260 -1.05 -4.46 10.16
CA ALA A 260 -0.46 -5.55 10.94
C ALA A 260 -0.35 -6.83 10.09
N SER A 261 0.08 -7.95 10.68
CA SER A 261 0.03 -9.25 10.02
C SER A 261 -1.42 -9.73 9.85
N ASP A 262 -1.63 -10.64 8.90
CA ASP A 262 -2.93 -11.21 8.56
C ASP A 262 -3.70 -11.74 9.78
N TYR A 263 -2.99 -12.41 10.70
CA TYR A 263 -3.56 -12.88 11.96
C TYR A 263 -4.24 -11.75 12.77
N TYR A 264 -3.55 -10.62 12.96
CA TYR A 264 -4.09 -9.50 13.71
C TYR A 264 -5.19 -8.76 12.95
N ILE A 265 -5.05 -8.63 11.64
CA ILE A 265 -6.09 -8.03 10.77
C ILE A 265 -7.40 -8.80 10.94
N ARG A 266 -7.35 -10.13 10.75
CA ARG A 266 -8.52 -11.00 10.90
C ARG A 266 -9.09 -10.94 12.31
N THR A 267 -8.24 -11.17 13.33
CA THR A 267 -8.69 -11.21 14.73
C THR A 267 -9.39 -9.91 15.15
N ILE A 268 -8.85 -8.75 14.75
CA ILE A 268 -9.42 -7.45 15.11
C ILE A 268 -10.71 -7.18 14.31
N ALA A 269 -10.69 -7.46 13.00
CA ALA A 269 -11.86 -7.24 12.14
C ALA A 269 -13.06 -8.10 12.60
N GLU A 270 -12.84 -9.36 12.94
CA GLU A 270 -13.85 -10.28 13.48
C GLU A 270 -14.34 -9.81 14.87
N LYS A 271 -13.41 -9.49 15.78
CA LYS A 271 -13.74 -9.07 17.14
C LYS A 271 -14.57 -7.79 17.21
N MET A 272 -14.33 -6.89 16.27
CA MET A 272 -15.04 -5.59 16.17
C MET A 272 -16.22 -5.66 15.19
N GLU A 273 -16.49 -6.79 14.56
CA GLU A 273 -17.51 -6.97 13.51
C GLU A 273 -17.48 -5.85 12.47
N VAL A 274 -16.23 -5.51 12.02
CA VAL A 274 -16.01 -4.34 11.19
C VAL A 274 -16.72 -4.47 9.84
N PRO A 275 -17.68 -3.57 9.51
CA PRO A 275 -18.28 -3.59 8.18
C PRO A 275 -17.25 -3.37 7.08
N TYR A 276 -17.30 -4.15 5.99
CA TYR A 276 -16.30 -4.10 4.93
C TYR A 276 -16.08 -2.70 4.34
N HIS A 277 -17.12 -1.89 4.21
CA HIS A 277 -17.03 -0.52 3.69
C HIS A 277 -16.28 0.45 4.62
N LYS A 278 -16.13 0.11 5.91
CA LYS A 278 -15.30 0.86 6.87
C LYS A 278 -13.87 0.34 6.96
N LEU A 279 -13.61 -0.88 6.50
CA LEU A 279 -12.35 -1.56 6.72
C LEU A 279 -11.30 -1.18 5.69
N VAL A 280 -10.11 -0.84 6.18
CA VAL A 280 -8.87 -0.63 5.41
C VAL A 280 -7.78 -1.47 6.04
N PHE A 281 -7.02 -2.22 5.26
CA PHE A 281 -5.95 -3.06 5.83
C PHE A 281 -4.76 -3.19 4.90
N SER A 282 -3.59 -3.53 5.46
CA SER A 282 -2.36 -3.71 4.69
C SER A 282 -2.45 -4.90 3.75
N ASN A 283 -1.94 -4.72 2.53
CA ASN A 283 -1.79 -5.79 1.55
C ASN A 283 -0.52 -6.59 1.86
N ASN A 284 -0.67 -7.71 2.57
CA ASN A 284 0.42 -8.57 3.01
C ASN A 284 0.73 -9.72 2.03
N PHE A 285 0.09 -9.76 0.87
CA PHE A 285 0.35 -10.79 -0.13
C PHE A 285 1.81 -10.76 -0.60
N ARG A 286 2.38 -11.95 -0.81
CA ARG A 286 3.72 -12.06 -1.39
C ARG A 286 3.70 -11.52 -2.81
N MET A 287 4.50 -10.52 -3.08
CA MET A 287 4.60 -9.90 -4.39
C MET A 287 6.02 -10.09 -4.95
N CYS A 288 6.10 -10.44 -6.24
CA CYS A 288 7.36 -10.58 -6.98
C CYS A 288 7.40 -9.61 -8.16
N CYS A 289 6.52 -9.78 -9.18
CA CYS A 289 6.53 -8.93 -10.36
C CYS A 289 5.76 -7.61 -10.20
N GLY A 290 4.72 -7.55 -9.37
CA GLY A 290 3.83 -6.38 -9.26
C GLY A 290 2.93 -6.13 -10.48
N GLU A 291 3.03 -6.98 -11.53
CA GLU A 291 2.39 -6.77 -12.84
C GLU A 291 1.30 -7.82 -13.17
N GLY A 292 0.94 -8.68 -12.20
CA GLY A 292 -0.10 -9.69 -12.38
C GLY A 292 0.32 -10.96 -13.11
N ILE A 293 1.60 -11.07 -13.54
CA ILE A 293 2.06 -12.13 -14.45
C ILE A 293 2.56 -13.37 -13.70
N CYS A 294 3.40 -13.20 -12.65
CA CYS A 294 4.15 -14.32 -12.06
C CYS A 294 3.32 -15.24 -11.16
N GLY A 295 2.11 -14.88 -10.80
CA GLY A 295 1.24 -15.69 -9.94
C GLY A 295 1.57 -15.70 -8.45
N ALA A 296 2.69 -15.11 -7.99
CA ALA A 296 3.12 -15.15 -6.59
C ALA A 296 2.10 -14.55 -5.59
N CYS A 297 1.28 -13.61 -6.05
CA CYS A 297 0.24 -12.96 -5.26
C CYS A 297 -1.18 -13.45 -5.61
N SER A 298 -1.31 -14.67 -6.15
CA SER A 298 -2.63 -15.23 -6.48
C SER A 298 -3.41 -15.52 -5.21
N HIS A 299 -4.67 -15.12 -5.23
CA HIS A 299 -5.68 -15.43 -4.25
C HIS A 299 -6.83 -16.15 -4.95
N VAL A 300 -7.35 -17.21 -4.36
CA VAL A 300 -8.48 -17.99 -4.88
C VAL A 300 -9.66 -17.80 -3.92
N ASP A 301 -10.76 -17.24 -4.43
CA ASP A 301 -11.97 -17.06 -3.62
C ASP A 301 -12.78 -18.38 -3.46
N SER A 302 -13.86 -18.33 -2.70
CA SER A 302 -14.74 -19.49 -2.44
C SER A 302 -15.39 -20.05 -3.70
N ALA A 303 -15.52 -19.25 -4.76
CA ALA A 303 -16.05 -19.65 -6.07
C ALA A 303 -14.96 -20.20 -7.01
N GLY A 304 -13.72 -20.32 -6.57
CA GLY A 304 -12.58 -20.75 -7.37
C GLY A 304 -12.01 -19.71 -8.33
N LYS A 305 -12.45 -18.45 -8.23
CA LYS A 305 -11.93 -17.36 -9.05
C LYS A 305 -10.55 -16.90 -8.56
N VAL A 306 -9.60 -16.86 -9.48
CA VAL A 306 -8.24 -16.42 -9.19
C VAL A 306 -8.11 -14.90 -9.35
N SER A 307 -7.62 -14.22 -8.33
CA SER A 307 -7.28 -12.79 -8.34
C SER A 307 -5.79 -12.58 -8.14
N LYS A 308 -5.22 -11.57 -8.78
CA LYS A 308 -3.80 -11.17 -8.64
C LYS A 308 -3.71 -9.97 -7.70
N MET A 309 -3.37 -10.20 -6.44
CA MET A 309 -3.44 -9.18 -5.39
C MET A 309 -2.45 -8.02 -5.55
N CYS A 310 -1.46 -8.14 -6.44
CA CYS A 310 -0.65 -6.98 -6.86
C CYS A 310 -1.36 -6.03 -7.82
N LYS A 311 -2.54 -6.41 -8.36
CA LYS A 311 -3.36 -5.61 -9.28
C LYS A 311 -4.76 -5.34 -8.76
N CYS A 312 -5.28 -6.17 -7.86
CA CYS A 312 -6.63 -6.05 -7.33
C CYS A 312 -6.66 -5.19 -6.06
N ARG A 313 -7.81 -4.56 -5.80
CA ARG A 313 -8.07 -3.82 -4.55
C ARG A 313 -8.67 -4.69 -3.45
N GLY A 314 -8.81 -5.98 -3.69
CA GLY A 314 -9.39 -6.93 -2.75
C GLY A 314 -10.92 -6.93 -2.71
N SER A 315 -11.48 -7.96 -2.07
CA SER A 315 -12.90 -8.11 -1.74
C SER A 315 -13.01 -8.52 -0.26
N TYR A 316 -14.23 -8.56 0.29
CA TYR A 316 -14.45 -9.05 1.65
C TYR A 316 -13.91 -10.46 1.87
N GLU A 317 -14.03 -11.33 0.86
CA GLU A 317 -13.57 -12.72 0.92
C GLU A 317 -12.06 -12.85 1.16
N VAL A 318 -11.27 -11.82 0.81
CA VAL A 318 -9.83 -11.80 1.12
C VAL A 318 -9.59 -11.89 2.63
N ILE A 319 -10.42 -11.26 3.46
CA ILE A 319 -10.24 -11.26 4.92
C ILE A 319 -10.54 -12.63 5.51
N SER A 320 -11.58 -13.29 5.04
CA SER A 320 -11.97 -14.63 5.55
C SER A 320 -10.95 -15.71 5.22
N THR A 321 -10.04 -15.43 4.27
CA THR A 321 -9.00 -16.37 3.80
C THR A 321 -7.57 -15.95 4.20
N LEU A 322 -7.41 -14.78 4.88
CA LEU A 322 -6.15 -14.41 5.56
C LEU A 322 -5.94 -15.30 6.82
#